data_3cc7526c06668e11803200a07a158bcf
#
_entry.id   3cc7526c06668e11803200a07a158bcf
#
_cell.length_a   1.000
_cell.length_b   1.000
_cell.length_c   1.000
_cell.angle_alpha   90.00
_cell.angle_beta   90.00
_cell.angle_gamma   90.00
#
_symmetry.space_group_name_H-M   'P 1'
#
loop_
_entity.id
_entity.type
_entity.pdbx_description
1 polymer ?
#
loop_
_entity_poly.entity_id
_entity_poly.type
_entity_poly.pdbx_seq_one_letter_code
_entity_poly.pdbx_strand_id
1 'polypeptide(L)'
;LIGVVWSMLMVGIVIGAIVSSRLLETPEVCGAAILSYNPSLTGEVADIGQLQATINPVFIMMPALVFGLCILATFGVEKKYSRYSLRSEAVEREDQITLNKALKVLTANRQTGLFFGFLLVLSISLFMQDSVLEPYGGEVFGMCIAETTRLNVPFGIGTLIGISSSGFLVVPRLGKKNTTKFGCISAAISNILIIMAGFTASKSLLMGSLLFFGLSSGMLTAGATGLMLDLTAAETAGTFIGAWGLAQSMARGSATVLGGGFLNLGKMLFELPAMAYGLVFFLQAIGMIFAIFLLRSINVKEFQNNAKVAISSILENELD
;
A
#
# COMPACT_ATOMS: atom_id res chain seq x y z
N LEU A 1 -15.46 -9.74 -6.29
CA LEU A 1 -14.54 -10.66 -5.61
C LEU A 1 -13.29 -9.94 -5.09
N ILE A 2 -12.54 -9.22 -5.95
CA ILE A 2 -11.29 -8.51 -5.58
C ILE A 2 -11.52 -7.50 -4.45
N GLY A 3 -12.59 -6.72 -4.49
CA GLY A 3 -12.93 -5.77 -3.41
C GLY A 3 -13.12 -6.47 -2.06
N VAL A 4 -13.69 -7.67 -2.03
CA VAL A 4 -13.85 -8.45 -0.79
C VAL A 4 -12.49 -8.90 -0.25
N VAL A 5 -11.58 -9.37 -1.12
CA VAL A 5 -10.23 -9.79 -0.72
C VAL A 5 -9.45 -8.61 -0.12
N TRP A 6 -9.47 -7.45 -0.77
CA TRP A 6 -8.83 -6.23 -0.25
C TRP A 6 -9.46 -5.73 1.04
N SER A 7 -10.79 -5.82 1.16
CA SER A 7 -11.48 -5.47 2.40
C SER A 7 -11.09 -6.38 3.56
N MET A 8 -10.99 -7.69 3.33
CA MET A 8 -10.55 -8.65 4.36
C MET A 8 -9.09 -8.42 4.76
N LEU A 9 -8.21 -8.07 3.80
CA LEU A 9 -6.83 -7.69 4.10
C LEU A 9 -6.78 -6.46 5.02
N MET A 10 -7.60 -5.43 4.77
CA MET A 10 -7.66 -4.24 5.61
C MET A 10 -8.21 -4.55 7.01
N VAL A 11 -9.21 -5.42 7.11
CA VAL A 11 -9.71 -5.92 8.41
C VAL A 11 -8.59 -6.61 9.18
N GLY A 12 -7.79 -7.45 8.51
CA GLY A 12 -6.63 -8.11 9.11
C GLY A 12 -5.59 -7.12 9.65
N ILE A 13 -5.27 -6.08 8.87
CA ILE A 13 -4.33 -5.02 9.28
C ILE A 13 -4.86 -4.27 10.52
N VAL A 14 -6.14 -3.90 10.54
CA VAL A 14 -6.75 -3.20 11.67
C VAL A 14 -6.74 -4.06 12.93
N ILE A 15 -7.14 -5.33 12.83
CA ILE A 15 -7.11 -6.27 13.96
C ILE A 15 -5.66 -6.46 14.44
N GLY A 16 -4.74 -6.69 13.52
CA GLY A 16 -3.32 -6.84 13.82
C GLY A 16 -2.74 -5.63 14.55
N ALA A 17 -3.04 -4.41 14.08
CA ALA A 17 -2.60 -3.18 14.72
C ALA A 17 -3.18 -3.01 16.14
N ILE A 18 -4.47 -3.35 16.35
CA ILE A 18 -5.10 -3.29 17.67
C ILE A 18 -4.46 -4.31 18.62
N VAL A 19 -4.29 -5.55 18.18
CA VAL A 19 -3.71 -6.61 19.00
C VAL A 19 -2.25 -6.30 19.35
N SER A 20 -1.43 -5.93 18.36
CA SER A 20 -0.03 -5.55 18.59
C SER A 20 0.10 -4.36 19.52
N SER A 21 -0.72 -3.33 19.33
CA SER A 21 -0.74 -2.15 20.18
C SER A 21 -1.07 -2.50 21.64
N ARG A 22 -2.06 -3.37 21.87
CA ARG A 22 -2.42 -3.82 23.22
C ARG A 22 -1.31 -4.61 23.91
N LEU A 23 -0.59 -5.44 23.16
CA LEU A 23 0.53 -6.21 23.68
C LEU A 23 1.75 -5.34 24.01
N LEU A 24 1.93 -4.24 23.27
CA LEU A 24 3.03 -3.28 23.45
C LEU A 24 2.68 -2.15 24.44
N GLU A 25 1.45 -2.09 24.95
CA GLU A 25 0.98 -1.05 25.88
C GLU A 25 1.46 -1.35 27.32
N THR A 26 2.78 -1.41 27.51
CA THR A 26 3.38 -1.53 28.84
C THR A 26 4.15 -0.26 29.17
N PRO A 27 4.19 0.15 30.47
CA PRO A 27 4.91 1.37 30.90
C PRO A 27 6.38 1.34 30.50
N GLU A 28 7.00 0.16 30.51
CA GLU A 28 8.43 -0.03 30.21
C GLU A 28 8.74 0.22 28.74
N VAL A 29 7.90 -0.30 27.81
CA VAL A 29 8.07 -0.10 26.36
C VAL A 29 7.77 1.35 25.98
N CYS A 30 6.75 1.95 26.58
CA CYS A 30 6.44 3.36 26.35
C CYS A 30 7.52 4.29 26.90
N GLY A 31 8.07 4.01 28.07
CA GLY A 31 9.18 4.78 28.68
C GLY A 31 10.45 4.72 27.83
N ALA A 32 10.86 3.53 27.40
CA ALA A 32 12.06 3.34 26.58
C ALA A 32 11.95 4.07 25.21
N ALA A 33 10.78 4.07 24.58
CA ALA A 33 10.56 4.78 23.30
C ALA A 33 10.70 6.31 23.48
N ILE A 34 10.08 6.87 24.52
CA ILE A 34 10.14 8.32 24.80
C ILE A 34 11.59 8.75 25.07
N LEU A 35 12.36 7.96 25.81
CA LEU A 35 13.78 8.24 26.09
C LEU A 35 14.65 8.15 24.84
N SER A 36 14.35 7.25 23.90
CA SER A 36 15.09 7.13 22.64
C SER A 36 14.89 8.34 21.73
N TYR A 37 13.71 8.98 21.78
CA TYR A 37 13.40 10.18 20.99
C TYR A 37 13.82 11.49 21.69
N ASN A 38 13.92 11.50 23.03
CA ASN A 38 14.33 12.65 23.83
C ASN A 38 15.42 12.25 24.84
N PRO A 39 16.68 12.16 24.41
CA PRO A 39 17.79 11.76 25.30
C PRO A 39 18.10 12.76 26.42
N SER A 40 17.51 13.96 26.40
CA SER A 40 17.61 14.94 27.47
C SER A 40 16.72 14.65 28.69
N LEU A 41 15.76 13.74 28.57
CA LEU A 41 14.95 13.28 29.69
C LEU A 41 15.76 12.25 30.49
N THR A 42 16.23 12.65 31.67
CA THR A 42 16.88 11.74 32.65
C THR A 42 15.82 10.78 33.21
N GLY A 43 15.67 9.62 32.59
CA GLY A 43 14.89 8.50 33.11
C GLY A 43 15.79 7.28 33.29
N GLU A 44 15.43 6.37 34.17
CA GLU A 44 16.08 5.07 34.24
C GLU A 44 16.00 4.40 32.85
N VAL A 45 17.16 4.04 32.31
CA VAL A 45 17.23 3.27 31.07
C VAL A 45 16.52 1.95 31.37
N ALA A 46 15.40 1.71 30.67
CA ALA A 46 14.68 0.46 30.81
C ALA A 46 15.65 -0.71 30.63
N ASP A 47 15.63 -1.65 31.53
CA ASP A 47 16.50 -2.83 31.45
C ASP A 47 16.24 -3.53 30.12
N ILE A 48 17.29 -3.68 29.30
CA ILE A 48 17.22 -4.32 27.99
C ILE A 48 16.55 -5.70 28.08
N GLY A 49 16.74 -6.41 29.21
CA GLY A 49 16.12 -7.71 29.46
C GLY A 49 14.58 -7.60 29.59
N GLN A 50 14.07 -6.59 30.28
CA GLN A 50 12.64 -6.35 30.44
C GLN A 50 12.01 -5.92 29.10
N LEU A 51 12.68 -5.07 28.34
CA LEU A 51 12.24 -4.64 27.02
C LEU A 51 12.13 -5.84 26.05
N GLN A 52 13.16 -6.71 26.05
CA GLN A 52 13.14 -7.94 25.25
C GLN A 52 12.04 -8.90 25.69
N ALA A 53 11.80 -9.07 26.99
CA ALA A 53 10.75 -9.93 27.51
C ALA A 53 9.35 -9.47 27.08
N THR A 54 9.13 -8.17 26.91
CA THR A 54 7.85 -7.60 26.46
C THR A 54 7.67 -7.66 24.95
N ILE A 55 8.76 -7.49 24.17
CA ILE A 55 8.69 -7.47 22.71
C ILE A 55 8.69 -8.90 22.11
N ASN A 56 9.44 -9.84 22.69
CA ASN A 56 9.53 -11.22 22.21
C ASN A 56 8.19 -11.92 22.02
N PRO A 57 7.20 -11.84 22.92
CA PRO A 57 5.89 -12.43 22.72
C PRO A 57 5.19 -11.94 21.44
N VAL A 58 5.34 -10.67 21.09
CA VAL A 58 4.74 -10.10 19.87
C VAL A 58 5.36 -10.72 18.63
N PHE A 59 6.69 -10.84 18.59
CA PHE A 59 7.41 -11.45 17.46
C PHE A 59 7.16 -12.96 17.30
N ILE A 60 6.73 -13.65 18.33
CA ILE A 60 6.36 -15.07 18.26
C ILE A 60 4.87 -15.22 17.96
N MET A 61 4.03 -14.49 18.68
CA MET A 61 2.57 -14.67 18.62
C MET A 61 1.98 -14.17 17.30
N MET A 62 2.46 -13.04 16.73
CA MET A 62 1.92 -12.51 15.49
C MET A 62 2.21 -13.41 14.28
N PRO A 63 3.44 -13.87 14.02
CA PRO A 63 3.69 -14.85 12.96
C PRO A 63 2.95 -16.17 13.17
N ALA A 64 2.88 -16.67 14.42
CA ALA A 64 2.16 -17.91 14.74
C ALA A 64 0.66 -17.78 14.44
N LEU A 65 0.04 -16.65 14.78
CA LEU A 65 -1.37 -16.36 14.49
C LEU A 65 -1.60 -16.28 12.97
N VAL A 66 -0.76 -15.56 12.23
CA VAL A 66 -0.85 -15.46 10.77
C VAL A 66 -0.70 -16.85 10.13
N PHE A 67 0.29 -17.63 10.56
CA PHE A 67 0.53 -18.98 10.05
C PHE A 67 -0.63 -19.91 10.36
N GLY A 68 -1.18 -19.86 11.56
CA GLY A 68 -2.36 -20.62 11.97
C GLY A 68 -3.59 -20.27 11.13
N LEU A 69 -3.85 -18.97 10.89
CA LEU A 69 -4.94 -18.50 10.03
C LEU A 69 -4.73 -18.92 8.56
N CYS A 70 -3.50 -18.89 8.06
CA CYS A 70 -3.19 -19.39 6.71
C CYS A 70 -3.48 -20.87 6.56
N ILE A 71 -3.07 -21.69 7.52
CA ILE A 71 -3.38 -23.14 7.53
C ILE A 71 -4.89 -23.34 7.56
N LEU A 72 -5.60 -22.64 8.46
CA LEU A 72 -7.05 -22.76 8.59
C LEU A 72 -7.79 -22.34 7.31
N ALA A 73 -7.31 -21.29 6.63
CA ALA A 73 -7.90 -20.82 5.37
C ALA A 73 -7.64 -21.74 4.19
N THR A 74 -6.50 -22.43 4.15
CA THR A 74 -6.11 -23.31 3.02
C THR A 74 -6.47 -24.77 3.25
N PHE A 75 -6.63 -25.20 4.50
CA PHE A 75 -6.87 -26.60 4.85
C PHE A 75 -8.18 -27.13 4.25
N GLY A 76 -8.06 -28.10 3.36
CA GLY A 76 -9.20 -28.77 2.71
C GLY A 76 -9.86 -27.98 1.56
N VAL A 77 -9.52 -26.69 1.37
CA VAL A 77 -10.08 -25.87 0.28
C VAL A 77 -9.58 -26.36 -1.08
N GLU A 78 -8.29 -26.64 -1.21
CA GLU A 78 -7.71 -27.16 -2.44
C GLU A 78 -8.35 -28.47 -2.87
N LYS A 79 -8.50 -29.46 -1.99
CA LYS A 79 -9.15 -30.74 -2.29
C LYS A 79 -10.57 -30.59 -2.81
N LYS A 80 -11.31 -29.59 -2.32
CA LYS A 80 -12.73 -29.39 -2.64
C LYS A 80 -12.96 -28.56 -3.90
N TYR A 81 -12.08 -27.60 -4.18
CA TYR A 81 -12.32 -26.59 -5.22
C TYR A 81 -11.28 -26.59 -6.34
N SER A 82 -10.11 -27.23 -6.20
CA SER A 82 -9.16 -27.36 -7.29
C SER A 82 -9.61 -28.45 -8.25
N ARG A 83 -9.98 -28.05 -9.45
CA ARG A 83 -10.30 -28.96 -10.55
C ARG A 83 -9.01 -29.33 -11.29
N TYR A 84 -8.24 -30.23 -10.72
CA TYR A 84 -7.00 -30.77 -11.34
C TYR A 84 -7.23 -31.44 -12.70
N SER A 85 -8.48 -31.83 -13.03
CA SER A 85 -8.81 -32.60 -14.23
C SER A 85 -8.96 -31.76 -15.50
N LEU A 86 -8.99 -30.43 -15.40
CA LEU A 86 -9.11 -29.54 -16.54
C LEU A 86 -7.88 -28.56 -16.59
N ARG A 87 -6.71 -29.16 -16.69
CA ARG A 87 -5.53 -28.42 -17.14
C ARG A 87 -5.77 -28.08 -18.61
N SER A 88 -6.26 -26.89 -18.88
CA SER A 88 -6.46 -26.43 -20.24
C SER A 88 -5.08 -26.18 -20.85
N GLU A 89 -4.94 -26.41 -22.16
CA GLU A 89 -3.72 -26.09 -22.92
C GLU A 89 -3.28 -24.61 -22.74
N ALA A 90 -4.21 -23.72 -22.40
CA ALA A 90 -3.95 -22.34 -22.04
C ALA A 90 -3.09 -22.19 -20.76
N VAL A 91 -3.28 -23.06 -19.75
CA VAL A 91 -2.49 -23.03 -18.50
C VAL A 91 -1.05 -23.49 -18.76
N GLU A 92 -0.84 -24.47 -19.65
CA GLU A 92 0.51 -24.88 -20.04
C GLU A 92 1.28 -23.78 -20.79
N ARG A 93 0.57 -22.89 -21.53
CA ARG A 93 1.19 -21.74 -22.19
C ARG A 93 1.54 -20.61 -21.24
N GLU A 94 0.73 -20.38 -20.20
CA GLU A 94 1.03 -19.34 -19.16
C GLU A 94 2.26 -19.71 -18.32
N ASP A 95 2.48 -20.99 -18.01
CA ASP A 95 3.65 -21.47 -17.24
C ASP A 95 4.99 -21.24 -17.96
N GLN A 96 4.97 -20.95 -19.26
CA GLN A 96 6.17 -20.68 -20.07
C GLN A 96 6.54 -19.18 -20.18
N ILE A 97 5.73 -18.28 -19.61
CA ILE A 97 6.01 -16.84 -19.66
C ILE A 97 7.08 -16.49 -18.62
N THR A 98 8.32 -16.35 -19.08
CA THR A 98 9.44 -15.87 -18.23
C THR A 98 9.27 -14.40 -17.86
N LEU A 99 9.87 -13.97 -16.73
CA LEU A 99 9.87 -12.59 -16.27
C LEU A 99 10.27 -11.58 -17.38
N ASN A 100 11.25 -11.94 -18.21
CA ASN A 100 11.68 -11.11 -19.34
C ASN A 100 10.59 -10.99 -20.42
N LYS A 101 9.85 -12.05 -20.69
CA LYS A 101 8.73 -12.01 -21.64
C LYS A 101 7.59 -11.14 -21.08
N ALA A 102 7.26 -11.28 -19.79
CA ALA A 102 6.28 -10.44 -19.12
C ALA A 102 6.66 -8.95 -19.18
N LEU A 103 7.91 -8.60 -18.87
CA LEU A 103 8.41 -7.22 -18.97
C LEU A 103 8.37 -6.69 -20.42
N LYS A 104 8.69 -7.51 -21.42
CA LYS A 104 8.57 -7.11 -22.83
C LYS A 104 7.12 -6.85 -23.23
N VAL A 105 6.16 -7.67 -22.77
CA VAL A 105 4.72 -7.42 -22.99
C VAL A 105 4.30 -6.10 -22.34
N LEU A 106 4.78 -5.80 -21.13
CA LEU A 106 4.47 -4.56 -20.42
C LEU A 106 5.03 -3.31 -21.10
N THR A 107 6.15 -3.44 -21.82
CA THR A 107 6.84 -2.33 -22.51
C THR A 107 6.57 -2.32 -24.02
N ALA A 108 5.90 -3.32 -24.58
CA ALA A 108 5.68 -3.47 -26.02
C ALA A 108 4.82 -2.34 -26.65
N ASN A 109 3.99 -1.66 -25.86
CA ASN A 109 3.16 -0.56 -26.32
C ASN A 109 3.35 0.67 -25.42
N ARG A 110 3.39 1.86 -26.04
CA ARG A 110 3.48 3.16 -25.34
C ARG A 110 2.38 3.32 -24.27
N GLN A 111 1.15 2.89 -24.56
CA GLN A 111 0.03 3.00 -23.62
C GLN A 111 0.20 2.07 -22.42
N THR A 112 0.70 0.85 -22.65
CA THR A 112 1.04 -0.10 -21.58
C THR A 112 2.13 0.46 -20.68
N GLY A 113 3.21 0.99 -21.25
CA GLY A 113 4.29 1.61 -20.49
C GLY A 113 3.82 2.80 -19.66
N LEU A 114 2.95 3.67 -20.22
CA LEU A 114 2.34 4.80 -19.51
C LEU A 114 1.48 4.33 -18.33
N PHE A 115 0.70 3.26 -18.52
CA PHE A 115 -0.14 2.70 -17.46
C PHE A 115 0.70 2.11 -16.32
N PHE A 116 1.74 1.35 -16.64
CA PHE A 116 2.66 0.83 -15.63
C PHE A 116 3.46 1.93 -14.94
N GLY A 117 3.92 2.94 -15.68
CA GLY A 117 4.53 4.14 -15.09
C GLY A 117 3.59 4.86 -14.13
N PHE A 118 2.32 5.02 -14.51
CA PHE A 118 1.27 5.54 -13.63
C PHE A 118 1.13 4.71 -12.35
N LEU A 119 1.03 3.37 -12.48
CA LEU A 119 0.89 2.48 -11.35
C LEU A 119 2.10 2.51 -10.41
N LEU A 120 3.30 2.57 -10.98
CA LEU A 120 4.54 2.64 -10.21
C LEU A 120 4.59 3.94 -9.41
N VAL A 121 4.35 5.09 -10.04
CA VAL A 121 4.32 6.39 -9.37
C VAL A 121 3.23 6.43 -8.31
N LEU A 122 2.03 5.96 -8.63
CA LEU A 122 0.91 5.89 -7.71
C LEU A 122 1.25 5.04 -6.48
N SER A 123 1.81 3.85 -6.70
CA SER A 123 2.15 2.91 -5.62
C SER A 123 3.31 3.41 -4.77
N ILE A 124 4.36 4.00 -5.37
CA ILE A 124 5.44 4.63 -4.62
C ILE A 124 4.88 5.74 -3.74
N SER A 125 4.08 6.63 -4.32
CA SER A 125 3.48 7.74 -3.58
C SER A 125 2.51 7.27 -2.50
N LEU A 126 1.83 6.13 -2.68
CA LEU A 126 0.92 5.59 -1.69
C LEU A 126 1.65 4.95 -0.51
N PHE A 127 2.73 4.19 -0.77
CA PHE A 127 3.43 3.40 0.24
C PHE A 127 4.62 4.11 0.90
N MET A 128 5.01 5.30 0.45
CA MET A 128 6.14 6.04 1.02
C MET A 128 5.93 6.37 2.52
N GLN A 129 4.68 6.54 2.95
CA GLN A 129 4.35 6.76 4.35
C GLN A 129 4.62 5.56 5.26
N ASP A 130 4.57 4.32 4.73
CA ASP A 130 4.66 3.10 5.54
C ASP A 130 5.96 3.06 6.38
N SER A 131 7.05 3.63 5.86
CA SER A 131 8.35 3.69 6.54
C SER A 131 8.52 4.88 7.49
N VAL A 132 7.70 5.92 7.38
CA VAL A 132 7.91 7.19 8.09
C VAL A 132 6.79 7.52 9.08
N LEU A 133 5.64 6.88 8.99
CA LEU A 133 4.47 7.21 9.81
C LEU A 133 4.68 6.92 11.30
N GLU A 134 5.24 5.76 11.63
CA GLU A 134 5.48 5.38 13.02
C GLU A 134 6.58 6.25 13.68
N PRO A 135 7.76 6.45 13.05
CA PRO A 135 8.74 7.41 13.56
C PRO A 135 8.20 8.83 13.65
N TYR A 136 7.33 9.28 12.72
CA TYR A 136 6.69 10.58 12.79
C TYR A 136 5.82 10.73 14.03
N GLY A 137 5.04 9.70 14.37
CA GLY A 137 4.26 9.68 15.62
C GLY A 137 5.14 9.78 16.87
N GLY A 138 6.28 9.09 16.87
CA GLY A 138 7.23 9.12 18.00
C GLY A 138 7.96 10.45 18.13
N GLU A 139 8.66 10.89 17.07
CA GLU A 139 9.54 12.05 17.10
C GLU A 139 8.79 13.40 17.18
N VAL A 140 7.63 13.52 16.54
CA VAL A 140 6.91 14.81 16.46
C VAL A 140 5.82 14.92 17.52
N PHE A 141 5.14 13.81 17.85
CA PHE A 141 4.01 13.84 18.79
C PHE A 141 4.33 13.21 20.15
N GLY A 142 5.53 12.68 20.36
CA GLY A 142 5.93 12.02 21.59
C GLY A 142 5.09 10.78 21.92
N MET A 143 4.65 10.06 20.87
CA MET A 143 3.87 8.83 21.01
C MET A 143 4.78 7.66 21.33
N CYS A 144 4.33 6.77 22.21
CA CYS A 144 5.04 5.51 22.44
C CYS A 144 4.75 4.49 21.31
N ILE A 145 5.51 3.39 21.26
CA ILE A 145 5.42 2.37 20.21
C ILE A 145 3.99 1.82 20.10
N ALA A 146 3.31 1.60 21.21
CA ALA A 146 1.91 1.16 21.21
C ALA A 146 0.96 2.18 20.57
N GLU A 147 1.17 3.47 20.82
CA GLU A 147 0.37 4.55 20.22
C GLU A 147 0.67 4.72 18.73
N THR A 148 1.96 4.62 18.33
CA THR A 148 2.33 4.75 16.90
C THR A 148 1.79 3.59 16.08
N THR A 149 1.80 2.37 16.60
CA THR A 149 1.18 1.21 15.95
C THR A 149 -0.33 1.41 15.76
N ARG A 150 -1.02 2.10 16.69
CA ARG A 150 -2.45 2.45 16.55
C ARG A 150 -2.73 3.43 15.42
N LEU A 151 -1.75 4.17 14.88
CA LEU A 151 -1.95 5.06 13.73
C LEU A 151 -2.42 4.29 12.48
N ASN A 152 -2.10 3.01 12.38
CA ASN A 152 -2.58 2.15 11.30
C ASN A 152 -4.10 1.85 11.39
N VAL A 153 -4.73 2.02 12.55
CA VAL A 153 -6.17 1.74 12.74
C VAL A 153 -7.05 2.73 11.97
N PRO A 154 -6.95 4.08 12.17
CA PRO A 154 -7.76 5.03 11.40
C PRO A 154 -7.46 4.93 9.89
N PHE A 155 -6.22 4.71 9.49
CA PHE A 155 -5.87 4.48 8.09
C PHE A 155 -6.57 3.24 7.51
N GLY A 156 -6.51 2.10 8.21
CA GLY A 156 -7.14 0.86 7.77
C GLY A 156 -8.67 0.96 7.71
N ILE A 157 -9.31 1.57 8.71
CA ILE A 157 -10.77 1.82 8.73
C ILE A 157 -11.15 2.74 7.56
N GLY A 158 -10.42 3.83 7.35
CA GLY A 158 -10.63 4.73 6.22
C GLY A 158 -10.53 4.00 4.88
N THR A 159 -9.49 3.17 4.71
CA THR A 159 -9.28 2.39 3.49
C THR A 159 -10.41 1.38 3.25
N LEU A 160 -10.88 0.70 4.29
CA LEU A 160 -12.00 -0.22 4.21
C LEU A 160 -13.27 0.48 3.74
N ILE A 161 -13.61 1.63 4.35
CA ILE A 161 -14.75 2.46 3.95
C ILE A 161 -14.55 2.97 2.52
N GLY A 162 -13.35 3.41 2.18
CA GLY A 162 -13.00 3.93 0.86
C GLY A 162 -13.17 2.89 -0.24
N ILE A 163 -12.65 1.67 -0.06
CA ILE A 163 -12.81 0.58 -1.04
C ILE A 163 -14.28 0.22 -1.21
N SER A 164 -14.99 0.02 -0.09
CA SER A 164 -16.40 -0.40 -0.11
C SER A 164 -17.28 0.67 -0.75
N SER A 165 -17.20 1.92 -0.29
CA SER A 165 -18.00 3.01 -0.83
C SER A 165 -17.67 3.28 -2.30
N SER A 166 -16.40 3.22 -2.67
CA SER A 166 -15.99 3.46 -4.06
C SER A 166 -16.44 2.33 -4.97
N GLY A 167 -16.31 1.07 -4.58
CA GLY A 167 -16.73 -0.06 -5.39
C GLY A 167 -18.22 -0.06 -5.69
N PHE A 168 -19.06 0.27 -4.70
CA PHE A 168 -20.52 0.21 -4.84
C PHE A 168 -21.17 1.53 -5.28
N LEU A 169 -20.61 2.69 -4.92
CA LEU A 169 -21.29 3.98 -5.12
C LEU A 169 -20.54 4.89 -6.10
N VAL A 170 -19.21 5.01 -5.98
CA VAL A 170 -18.45 6.03 -6.71
C VAL A 170 -18.08 5.55 -8.11
N VAL A 171 -17.52 4.35 -8.23
CA VAL A 171 -17.09 3.78 -9.52
C VAL A 171 -18.26 3.62 -10.49
N PRO A 172 -19.45 3.12 -10.11
CA PRO A 172 -20.59 3.03 -11.04
C PRO A 172 -21.09 4.39 -11.54
N ARG A 173 -20.93 5.47 -10.74
CA ARG A 173 -21.44 6.81 -11.11
C ARG A 173 -20.41 7.66 -11.86
N LEU A 174 -19.16 7.66 -11.41
CA LEU A 174 -18.11 8.54 -11.95
C LEU A 174 -17.17 7.83 -12.93
N GLY A 175 -17.21 6.50 -12.98
CA GLY A 175 -16.28 5.68 -13.73
C GLY A 175 -14.92 5.53 -13.05
N LYS A 176 -14.20 4.48 -13.41
CA LYS A 176 -12.95 4.06 -12.77
C LYS A 176 -11.85 5.13 -12.81
N LYS A 177 -11.66 5.76 -13.99
CA LYS A 177 -10.64 6.80 -14.21
C LYS A 177 -10.86 8.04 -13.34
N ASN A 178 -12.10 8.53 -13.25
CA ASN A 178 -12.42 9.69 -12.42
C ASN A 178 -12.34 9.35 -10.93
N THR A 179 -12.78 8.17 -10.51
CA THR A 179 -12.64 7.72 -9.12
C THR A 179 -11.18 7.71 -8.69
N THR A 180 -10.29 7.16 -9.51
CA THR A 180 -8.84 7.18 -9.24
C THR A 180 -8.31 8.62 -9.15
N LYS A 181 -8.72 9.50 -10.07
CA LYS A 181 -8.33 10.90 -10.06
C LYS A 181 -8.76 11.63 -8.78
N PHE A 182 -10.02 11.46 -8.36
CA PHE A 182 -10.51 12.03 -7.10
C PHE A 182 -9.79 11.45 -5.90
N GLY A 183 -9.51 10.13 -5.90
CA GLY A 183 -8.71 9.49 -4.88
C GLY A 183 -7.31 10.10 -4.75
N CYS A 184 -6.62 10.37 -5.86
CA CYS A 184 -5.31 11.03 -5.85
C CYS A 184 -5.37 12.46 -5.30
N ILE A 185 -6.39 13.25 -5.70
CA ILE A 185 -6.56 14.62 -5.20
C ILE A 185 -6.82 14.61 -3.69
N SER A 186 -7.75 13.79 -3.23
CA SER A 186 -8.07 13.71 -1.80
C SER A 186 -6.91 13.16 -0.98
N ALA A 187 -6.10 12.22 -1.52
CA ALA A 187 -4.88 11.75 -0.89
C ALA A 187 -3.81 12.85 -0.77
N ALA A 188 -3.64 13.66 -1.81
CA ALA A 188 -2.74 14.81 -1.76
C ALA A 188 -3.17 15.83 -0.69
N ILE A 189 -4.47 16.13 -0.60
CA ILE A 189 -5.02 17.00 0.46
C ILE A 189 -4.78 16.39 1.85
N SER A 190 -5.00 15.09 2.01
CA SER A 190 -4.76 14.38 3.28
C SER A 190 -3.30 14.50 3.73
N ASN A 191 -2.35 14.40 2.81
CA ASN A 191 -0.93 14.58 3.11
C ASN A 191 -0.63 15.99 3.63
N ILE A 192 -1.24 17.01 3.06
CA ILE A 192 -1.13 18.38 3.57
C ILE A 192 -1.71 18.51 5.00
N LEU A 193 -2.84 17.85 5.26
CA LEU A 193 -3.43 17.84 6.61
C LEU A 193 -2.52 17.07 7.61
N ILE A 194 -1.85 16.00 7.20
CA ILE A 194 -0.86 15.29 8.02
C ILE A 194 0.33 16.21 8.36
N ILE A 195 0.82 17.00 7.39
CA ILE A 195 1.87 18.01 7.63
C ILE A 195 1.39 19.07 8.64
N MET A 196 0.17 19.59 8.46
CA MET A 196 -0.42 20.56 9.38
C MET A 196 -0.58 20.00 10.80
N ALA A 197 -0.94 18.70 10.92
CA ALA A 197 -1.02 18.03 12.22
C ALA A 197 0.33 18.06 12.96
N GLY A 198 1.45 17.88 12.25
CA GLY A 198 2.80 17.96 12.83
C GLY A 198 3.15 19.36 13.32
N PHE A 199 2.81 20.40 12.57
CA PHE A 199 3.05 21.80 13.01
C PHE A 199 2.21 22.19 14.21
N THR A 200 1.00 21.65 14.34
CA THR A 200 0.10 21.93 15.46
C THR A 200 0.27 20.95 16.63
N ALA A 201 1.11 19.94 16.48
CA ALA A 201 1.29 18.82 17.43
C ALA A 201 -0.04 18.17 17.88
N SER A 202 -1.07 18.23 17.03
CA SER A 202 -2.42 17.75 17.35
C SER A 202 -2.59 16.27 16.97
N LYS A 203 -2.60 15.38 17.96
CA LYS A 203 -2.86 13.95 17.77
C LYS A 203 -4.24 13.70 17.13
N SER A 204 -5.25 14.48 17.49
CA SER A 204 -6.60 14.35 16.93
C SER A 204 -6.66 14.71 15.44
N LEU A 205 -5.94 15.76 15.04
CA LEU A 205 -5.84 16.14 13.63
C LEU A 205 -5.09 15.07 12.83
N LEU A 206 -4.02 14.50 13.38
CA LEU A 206 -3.29 13.40 12.76
C LEU A 206 -4.20 12.18 12.52
N MET A 207 -4.94 11.76 13.55
CA MET A 207 -5.86 10.61 13.44
C MET A 207 -6.95 10.85 12.38
N GLY A 208 -7.55 12.05 12.35
CA GLY A 208 -8.53 12.45 11.35
C GLY A 208 -7.95 12.49 9.93
N SER A 209 -6.74 13.02 9.79
CA SER A 209 -6.03 13.08 8.50
C SER A 209 -5.67 11.69 7.97
N LEU A 210 -5.28 10.76 8.86
CA LEU A 210 -4.99 9.37 8.49
C LEU A 210 -6.26 8.61 8.07
N LEU A 211 -7.38 8.84 8.76
CA LEU A 211 -8.67 8.28 8.35
C LEU A 211 -9.07 8.79 6.96
N PHE A 212 -8.90 10.08 6.71
CA PHE A 212 -9.20 10.67 5.41
C PHE A 212 -8.21 10.20 4.32
N PHE A 213 -6.93 10.03 4.67
CA PHE A 213 -5.94 9.45 3.77
C PHE A 213 -6.28 7.99 3.43
N GLY A 214 -6.69 7.20 4.42
CA GLY A 214 -7.18 5.84 4.21
C GLY A 214 -8.37 5.79 3.26
N LEU A 215 -9.39 6.64 3.49
CA LEU A 215 -10.55 6.73 2.60
C LEU A 215 -10.14 7.06 1.15
N SER A 216 -9.22 8.00 0.99
CA SER A 216 -8.66 8.38 -0.32
C SER A 216 -7.89 7.24 -0.97
N SER A 217 -7.07 6.52 -0.18
CA SER A 217 -6.33 5.33 -0.58
C SER A 217 -7.26 4.22 -1.05
N GLY A 218 -8.37 3.98 -0.33
CA GLY A 218 -9.40 3.03 -0.74
C GLY A 218 -10.05 3.40 -2.08
N MET A 219 -10.36 4.68 -2.28
CA MET A 219 -10.93 5.18 -3.55
C MET A 219 -9.98 4.95 -4.72
N LEU A 220 -8.72 5.34 -4.59
CA LEU A 220 -7.76 5.18 -5.68
C LEU A 220 -7.42 3.71 -5.94
N THR A 221 -7.35 2.87 -4.91
CA THR A 221 -7.14 1.44 -5.06
C THR A 221 -8.30 0.77 -5.81
N ALA A 222 -9.55 1.05 -5.44
CA ALA A 222 -10.73 0.53 -6.13
C ALA A 222 -10.77 0.97 -7.60
N GLY A 223 -10.49 2.25 -7.88
CA GLY A 223 -10.45 2.79 -9.22
C GLY A 223 -9.31 2.22 -10.06
N ALA A 224 -8.08 2.19 -9.54
CA ALA A 224 -6.90 1.68 -10.23
C ALA A 224 -6.99 0.18 -10.51
N THR A 225 -7.45 -0.62 -9.53
CA THR A 225 -7.69 -2.06 -9.72
C THR A 225 -8.81 -2.31 -10.74
N GLY A 226 -9.87 -1.50 -10.69
CA GLY A 226 -10.93 -1.55 -11.69
C GLY A 226 -10.43 -1.24 -13.09
N LEU A 227 -9.55 -0.25 -13.27
CA LEU A 227 -8.89 0.06 -14.55
C LEU A 227 -8.02 -1.11 -15.00
N MET A 228 -7.21 -1.68 -14.11
CA MET A 228 -6.39 -2.85 -14.41
C MET A 228 -7.23 -4.00 -14.99
N LEU A 229 -8.37 -4.31 -14.35
CA LEU A 229 -9.25 -5.38 -14.82
C LEU A 229 -9.85 -5.12 -16.19
N ASP A 230 -10.16 -3.84 -16.53
CA ASP A 230 -10.64 -3.48 -17.88
C ASP A 230 -9.57 -3.66 -18.97
N LEU A 231 -8.31 -3.62 -18.56
CA LEU A 231 -7.15 -3.77 -19.43
C LEU A 231 -6.70 -5.23 -19.55
N THR A 232 -7.35 -6.15 -18.80
CA THR A 232 -6.98 -7.55 -18.74
C THR A 232 -7.93 -8.38 -19.60
N ALA A 233 -7.42 -9.06 -20.62
CA ALA A 233 -8.16 -10.09 -21.33
C ALA A 233 -8.21 -11.37 -20.47
N ALA A 234 -9.30 -12.15 -20.57
CA ALA A 234 -9.47 -13.36 -19.76
C ALA A 234 -8.33 -14.38 -19.96
N GLU A 235 -7.78 -14.42 -21.18
CA GLU A 235 -6.72 -15.35 -21.61
C GLU A 235 -5.34 -15.00 -21.05
N THR A 236 -5.13 -13.75 -20.63
CA THR A 236 -3.84 -13.24 -20.10
C THR A 236 -3.96 -12.68 -18.68
N ALA A 237 -5.07 -13.01 -18.00
CA ALA A 237 -5.37 -12.47 -16.67
C ALA A 237 -4.27 -12.80 -15.64
N GLY A 238 -3.75 -14.02 -15.65
CA GLY A 238 -2.69 -14.44 -14.73
C GLY A 238 -1.42 -13.63 -14.90
N THR A 239 -0.97 -13.44 -16.14
CA THR A 239 0.22 -12.64 -16.46
C THR A 239 0.07 -11.18 -16.06
N PHE A 240 -1.10 -10.57 -16.32
CA PHE A 240 -1.36 -9.18 -15.93
C PHE A 240 -1.45 -9.01 -14.41
N ILE A 241 -2.12 -9.91 -13.70
CA ILE A 241 -2.20 -9.89 -12.23
C ILE A 241 -0.82 -10.11 -11.60
N GLY A 242 -0.02 -11.04 -12.15
CA GLY A 242 1.36 -11.26 -11.72
C GLY A 242 2.25 -10.05 -11.93
N ALA A 243 2.16 -9.43 -13.11
CA ALA A 243 2.89 -8.20 -13.42
C ALA A 243 2.48 -7.00 -12.54
N TRP A 244 1.19 -6.88 -12.24
CA TRP A 244 0.69 -5.91 -11.26
C TRP A 244 1.29 -6.16 -9.87
N GLY A 245 1.25 -7.39 -9.38
CA GLY A 245 1.84 -7.77 -8.09
C GLY A 245 3.34 -7.49 -8.02
N LEU A 246 4.07 -7.76 -9.11
CA LEU A 246 5.48 -7.44 -9.23
C LEU A 246 5.71 -5.92 -9.18
N ALA A 247 4.96 -5.14 -9.96
CA ALA A 247 5.06 -3.68 -9.98
C ALA A 247 4.76 -3.08 -8.61
N GLN A 248 3.74 -3.58 -7.90
CA GLN A 248 3.44 -3.13 -6.53
C GLN A 248 4.55 -3.49 -5.54
N SER A 249 5.12 -4.70 -5.63
CA SER A 249 6.20 -5.12 -4.74
C SER A 249 7.47 -4.28 -4.95
N MET A 250 7.84 -4.03 -6.22
CA MET A 250 8.94 -3.14 -6.57
C MET A 250 8.67 -1.70 -6.10
N ALA A 251 7.44 -1.21 -6.28
CA ALA A 251 7.04 0.12 -5.82
C ALA A 251 7.12 0.24 -4.30
N ARG A 252 6.69 -0.76 -3.54
CA ARG A 252 6.81 -0.77 -2.06
C ARG A 252 8.27 -0.74 -1.62
N GLY A 253 9.12 -1.60 -2.18
CA GLY A 253 10.55 -1.58 -1.88
C GLY A 253 11.19 -0.22 -2.18
N SER A 254 10.90 0.33 -3.36
CA SER A 254 11.37 1.67 -3.75
C SER A 254 10.80 2.76 -2.83
N ALA A 255 9.53 2.69 -2.46
CA ALA A 255 8.87 3.65 -1.58
C ALA A 255 9.52 3.69 -0.19
N THR A 256 9.85 2.52 0.38
CA THR A 256 10.54 2.43 1.67
C THR A 256 11.92 3.09 1.61
N VAL A 257 12.70 2.81 0.58
CA VAL A 257 14.04 3.41 0.38
C VAL A 257 13.93 4.92 0.15
N LEU A 258 13.01 5.36 -0.70
CA LEU A 258 12.79 6.78 -0.99
C LEU A 258 12.26 7.52 0.24
N GLY A 259 11.31 6.95 0.98
CA GLY A 259 10.76 7.53 2.20
C GLY A 259 11.85 7.76 3.26
N GLY A 260 12.66 6.74 3.53
CA GLY A 260 13.80 6.86 4.44
C GLY A 260 14.87 7.81 3.94
N GLY A 261 15.19 7.78 2.64
CA GLY A 261 16.17 8.68 2.00
C GLY A 261 15.74 10.15 2.07
N PHE A 262 14.48 10.45 1.74
CA PHE A 262 13.93 11.81 1.84
C PHE A 262 13.80 12.29 3.28
N LEU A 263 13.48 11.40 4.22
CA LEU A 263 13.50 11.73 5.65
C LEU A 263 14.91 12.09 6.11
N ASN A 264 15.91 11.32 5.72
CA ASN A 264 17.30 11.62 6.06
C ASN A 264 17.76 12.97 5.46
N LEU A 265 17.41 13.21 4.20
CA LEU A 265 17.63 14.50 3.55
C LEU A 265 16.91 15.64 4.30
N GLY A 266 15.66 15.42 4.71
CA GLY A 266 14.90 16.37 5.49
C GLY A 266 15.56 16.68 6.84
N LYS A 267 16.06 15.67 7.54
CA LYS A 267 16.81 15.84 8.81
C LYS A 267 18.15 16.58 8.64
N MET A 268 18.75 16.52 7.45
CA MET A 268 19.95 17.30 7.13
C MET A 268 19.63 18.77 6.80
N LEU A 269 18.46 19.04 6.23
CA LEU A 269 18.06 20.38 5.78
C LEU A 269 17.32 21.18 6.84
N PHE A 270 16.61 20.52 7.75
CA PHE A 270 15.73 21.14 8.73
C PHE A 270 16.06 20.69 10.15
N GLU A 271 16.17 21.62 11.06
CA GLU A 271 16.38 21.33 12.49
C GLU A 271 15.10 20.81 13.17
N LEU A 272 13.93 21.22 12.68
CA LEU A 272 12.64 20.81 13.23
C LEU A 272 12.20 19.46 12.65
N PRO A 273 11.97 18.44 13.48
CA PRO A 273 11.51 17.13 13.01
C PRO A 273 10.24 17.22 12.17
N ALA A 274 9.27 18.05 12.55
CA ALA A 274 8.03 18.24 11.80
C ALA A 274 8.27 18.69 10.34
N MET A 275 9.30 19.48 10.06
CA MET A 275 9.67 19.92 8.71
C MET A 275 10.33 18.77 7.94
N ALA A 276 11.19 17.98 8.59
CA ALA A 276 11.87 16.85 7.97
C ALA A 276 10.86 15.79 7.49
N TYR A 277 9.92 15.43 8.33
CA TYR A 277 8.81 14.53 7.97
C TYR A 277 7.85 15.19 6.96
N GLY A 278 7.59 16.49 7.13
CA GLY A 278 6.77 17.27 6.22
C GLY A 278 7.26 17.24 4.78
N LEU A 279 8.58 17.20 4.56
CA LEU A 279 9.17 17.04 3.23
C LEU A 279 8.73 15.73 2.57
N VAL A 280 8.72 14.62 3.32
CA VAL A 280 8.32 13.30 2.78
C VAL A 280 6.85 13.31 2.37
N PHE A 281 5.96 13.78 3.24
CA PHE A 281 4.53 13.87 2.93
C PHE A 281 4.23 14.87 1.80
N PHE A 282 5.01 15.94 1.68
CA PHE A 282 4.91 16.89 0.57
C PHE A 282 5.30 16.26 -0.77
N LEU A 283 6.42 15.52 -0.81
CA LEU A 283 6.83 14.79 -2.01
C LEU A 283 5.83 13.70 -2.39
N GLN A 284 5.23 13.04 -1.41
CA GLN A 284 4.14 12.10 -1.61
C GLN A 284 2.92 12.78 -2.25
N ALA A 285 2.53 13.96 -1.79
CA ALA A 285 1.44 14.73 -2.38
C ALA A 285 1.75 15.14 -3.84
N ILE A 286 2.99 15.57 -4.13
CA ILE A 286 3.44 15.86 -5.50
C ILE A 286 3.35 14.59 -6.38
N GLY A 287 3.80 13.46 -5.87
CA GLY A 287 3.71 12.18 -6.59
C GLY A 287 2.27 11.79 -6.93
N MET A 288 1.32 12.01 -6.01
CA MET A 288 -0.11 11.80 -6.28
C MET A 288 -0.64 12.73 -7.38
N ILE A 289 -0.22 14.00 -7.40
CA ILE A 289 -0.59 14.95 -8.46
C ILE A 289 0.04 14.52 -9.79
N PHE A 290 1.31 14.09 -9.78
CA PHE A 290 1.99 13.62 -10.97
C PHE A 290 1.32 12.36 -11.55
N ALA A 291 0.86 11.45 -10.70
CA ALA A 291 0.08 10.28 -11.11
C ALA A 291 -1.20 10.69 -11.87
N ILE A 292 -1.84 11.82 -11.52
CA ILE A 292 -3.00 12.33 -12.27
C ILE A 292 -2.62 12.73 -13.70
N PHE A 293 -1.45 13.35 -13.90
CA PHE A 293 -0.99 13.72 -15.25
C PHE A 293 -0.76 12.47 -16.10
N LEU A 294 -0.11 11.45 -15.55
CA LEU A 294 0.07 10.17 -16.23
C LEU A 294 -1.28 9.51 -16.56
N LEU A 295 -2.20 9.50 -15.59
CA LEU A 295 -3.54 8.93 -15.78
C LEU A 295 -4.34 9.64 -16.88
N ARG A 296 -4.18 10.98 -17.05
CA ARG A 296 -4.84 11.73 -18.12
C ARG A 296 -4.39 11.27 -19.51
N SER A 297 -3.11 10.95 -19.65
CA SER A 297 -2.48 10.53 -20.90
C SER A 297 -2.86 9.11 -21.33
N ILE A 298 -3.51 8.34 -20.45
CA ILE A 298 -3.91 6.96 -20.72
C ILE A 298 -5.27 6.95 -21.43
N ASN A 299 -5.30 6.40 -22.66
CA ASN A 299 -6.52 6.12 -23.41
C ASN A 299 -6.92 4.65 -23.26
N VAL A 300 -7.90 4.39 -22.38
CA VAL A 300 -8.35 3.03 -22.05
C VAL A 300 -8.86 2.26 -23.28
N LYS A 301 -9.56 2.93 -24.20
CA LYS A 301 -10.10 2.29 -25.42
C LYS A 301 -8.98 1.87 -26.39
N GLU A 302 -8.01 2.75 -26.60
CA GLU A 302 -6.85 2.47 -27.44
C GLU A 302 -5.99 1.34 -26.84
N PHE A 303 -5.83 1.36 -25.52
CA PHE A 303 -5.12 0.29 -24.81
C PHE A 303 -5.81 -1.06 -25.02
N GLN A 304 -7.12 -1.16 -24.82
CA GLN A 304 -7.87 -2.42 -24.99
C GLN A 304 -7.71 -3.01 -26.40
N ASN A 305 -7.72 -2.15 -27.41
CA ASN A 305 -7.54 -2.58 -28.80
C ASN A 305 -6.09 -3.04 -29.05
N ASN A 306 -5.13 -2.25 -28.64
CA ASN A 306 -3.72 -2.54 -28.90
C ASN A 306 -3.16 -3.69 -28.06
N ALA A 307 -3.64 -3.86 -26.81
CA ALA A 307 -3.27 -5.00 -25.98
C ALA A 307 -3.76 -6.33 -26.59
N LYS A 308 -4.96 -6.38 -27.12
CA LYS A 308 -5.48 -7.55 -27.83
C LYS A 308 -4.63 -7.90 -29.06
N VAL A 309 -4.29 -6.89 -29.87
CA VAL A 309 -3.47 -7.10 -31.09
C VAL A 309 -2.03 -7.51 -30.74
N ALA A 310 -1.41 -6.88 -29.75
CA ALA A 310 -0.05 -7.25 -29.32
C ALA A 310 0.04 -8.66 -28.74
N ILE A 311 -0.99 -9.08 -28.01
CA ILE A 311 -1.05 -10.41 -27.41
C ILE A 311 -1.28 -11.47 -28.51
N SER A 312 -2.18 -11.23 -29.47
CA SER A 312 -2.40 -12.17 -30.59
C SER A 312 -1.15 -12.32 -31.45
N SER A 313 -0.44 -11.21 -31.74
CA SER A 313 0.79 -11.28 -32.56
C SER A 313 1.96 -12.01 -31.86
N ILE A 314 2.05 -11.95 -30.52
CA ILE A 314 3.04 -12.71 -29.75
C ILE A 314 2.69 -14.19 -29.73
N LEU A 315 1.40 -14.51 -29.61
CA LEU A 315 0.93 -15.89 -29.63
C LEU A 315 1.02 -16.51 -31.03
N GLU A 316 0.79 -15.76 -32.12
CA GLU A 316 0.94 -16.23 -33.49
C GLU A 316 2.41 -16.48 -33.88
N ASN A 317 3.33 -15.61 -33.45
CA ASN A 317 4.77 -15.80 -33.70
C ASN A 317 5.44 -16.93 -32.91
N GLU A 318 4.75 -17.58 -31.99
CA GLU A 318 5.22 -18.76 -31.27
C GLU A 318 4.62 -20.07 -31.85
N LEU A 319 3.77 -19.98 -32.87
CA LEU A 319 3.15 -21.11 -33.56
C LEU A 319 3.88 -21.49 -34.87
N ASP A 320 4.80 -20.64 -35.32
CA ASP A 320 5.75 -20.86 -36.44
C ASP A 320 7.15 -21.22 -35.87
#